data_2aa496b6cbd6d6a4875113eab4bd726c
#
_entry.id   2aa496b6cbd6d6a4875113eab4bd726c
#
_cell.length_a   1.000
_cell.length_b   1.000
_cell.length_c   1.000
_cell.angle_alpha   90.00
_cell.angle_beta   90.00
_cell.angle_gamma   90.00
#
_symmetry.space_group_name_H-M   'P 1'
#
loop_
_entity.id
_entity.type
_entity.pdbx_description
1 polymer ?
#
loop_
_entity_poly.entity_id
_entity_poly.type
_entity_poly.pdbx_seq_one_letter_code
_entity_poly.pdbx_strand_id
1 'polypeptide(L)'
;MIEKYLQRLEQLSIKNKVDPILDIDFEEIPSTSDFWLSEEFISIYNTAEYKQLSLENKKTLSQKEFCLLCSITATGEKEAIININKILLKKKYSKYFPYIYRLIQEELNHIYMFKTFSEKYGTFYPILYSYAQGDITKSQDINELAIFVHLLIFEEVGDIMNNFMVEDETLPELVRVLSQVHNADESRHISFGRKVVLDILNKIQDNIASEELITLQIHLESFIDTRHRDFFNIEIYKSIGIENSFNFRKKLVLENDIEYFIKNEQSKKKILSLLKFLKKNNLISNHRLIS
;
A
#
# COMPACT_ATOMS: atom_id res chain seq x y z
N MET A 1 -8.01 14.15 -24.27
CA MET A 1 -8.12 12.68 -24.08
C MET A 1 -8.10 12.30 -22.59
N ILE A 2 -7.20 12.86 -21.77
CA ILE A 2 -7.12 12.57 -20.33
C ILE A 2 -8.37 13.00 -19.55
N GLU A 3 -8.97 14.14 -19.87
CA GLU A 3 -10.16 14.66 -19.16
C GLU A 3 -11.36 13.71 -19.22
N LYS A 4 -11.68 13.15 -20.42
CA LYS A 4 -12.76 12.14 -20.54
C LYS A 4 -12.47 10.88 -19.69
N TYR A 5 -11.20 10.50 -19.61
CA TYR A 5 -10.78 9.38 -18.79
C TYR A 5 -10.99 9.66 -17.30
N LEU A 6 -10.58 10.84 -16.82
CA LEU A 6 -10.75 11.26 -15.43
C LEU A 6 -12.25 11.38 -15.07
N GLN A 7 -13.08 11.95 -15.97
CA GLN A 7 -14.52 12.00 -15.77
C GLN A 7 -15.14 10.60 -15.63
N ARG A 8 -14.65 9.61 -16.41
CA ARG A 8 -15.10 8.22 -16.26
C ARG A 8 -14.73 7.64 -14.90
N LEU A 9 -13.51 7.86 -14.41
CA LEU A 9 -13.09 7.39 -13.09
C LEU A 9 -13.94 8.06 -11.99
N GLU A 10 -14.16 9.37 -12.07
CA GLU A 10 -15.01 10.10 -11.14
C GLU A 10 -16.45 9.53 -11.11
N GLN A 11 -17.04 9.24 -12.26
CA GLN A 11 -18.37 8.63 -12.35
C GLN A 11 -18.41 7.23 -11.73
N LEU A 12 -17.33 6.44 -11.89
CA LEU A 12 -17.22 5.13 -11.26
C LEU A 12 -17.13 5.25 -9.73
N SER A 13 -16.36 6.20 -9.21
CA SER A 13 -16.28 6.51 -7.78
C SER A 13 -17.64 6.91 -7.21
N ILE A 14 -18.38 7.76 -7.91
CA ILE A 14 -19.73 8.18 -7.49
C ILE A 14 -20.69 6.98 -7.47
N LYS A 15 -20.64 6.13 -8.51
CA LYS A 15 -21.55 5.00 -8.65
C LYS A 15 -21.30 3.91 -7.59
N ASN A 16 -20.04 3.69 -7.26
CA ASN A 16 -19.60 2.62 -6.34
C ASN A 16 -19.25 3.15 -4.94
N LYS A 17 -19.72 4.35 -4.60
CA LYS A 17 -19.44 4.97 -3.32
C LYS A 17 -19.90 4.06 -2.18
N VAL A 18 -18.99 3.80 -1.25
CA VAL A 18 -19.27 3.17 0.04
C VAL A 18 -19.08 4.23 1.13
N ASP A 19 -20.03 4.29 2.06
CA ASP A 19 -19.89 5.08 3.29
C ASP A 19 -19.64 4.10 4.45
N PRO A 20 -18.40 4.01 4.95
CA PRO A 20 -18.06 3.00 5.94
C PRO A 20 -18.84 3.11 7.27
N ILE A 21 -19.42 4.29 7.55
CA ILE A 21 -20.24 4.50 8.75
C ILE A 21 -21.63 3.87 8.58
N LEU A 22 -22.16 3.85 7.35
CA LEU A 22 -23.52 3.41 7.05
C LEU A 22 -23.56 1.99 6.46
N ASP A 23 -22.53 1.61 5.70
CA ASP A 23 -22.55 0.43 4.85
C ASP A 23 -21.72 -0.74 5.41
N ILE A 24 -20.91 -0.51 6.48
CA ILE A 24 -20.11 -1.56 7.12
C ILE A 24 -20.61 -1.79 8.54
N ASP A 25 -20.98 -3.02 8.83
CA ASP A 25 -21.41 -3.41 10.18
C ASP A 25 -20.19 -3.70 11.08
N PHE A 26 -19.73 -2.67 11.77
CA PHE A 26 -18.68 -2.81 12.78
C PHE A 26 -19.17 -3.41 14.10
N GLU A 27 -20.45 -3.76 14.28
CA GLU A 27 -20.92 -4.52 15.45
C GLU A 27 -20.74 -6.04 15.25
N GLU A 28 -20.52 -6.49 14.02
CA GLU A 28 -20.11 -7.86 13.74
C GLU A 28 -18.71 -8.12 14.31
N ILE A 29 -18.63 -9.05 15.28
CA ILE A 29 -17.36 -9.37 15.95
C ILE A 29 -16.65 -10.48 15.16
N PRO A 30 -15.48 -10.21 14.56
CA PRO A 30 -14.72 -11.25 13.87
C PRO A 30 -14.33 -12.38 14.83
N SER A 31 -14.51 -13.61 14.41
CA SER A 31 -14.18 -14.77 15.24
C SER A 31 -12.68 -14.79 15.59
N THR A 32 -12.36 -14.86 16.87
CA THR A 32 -10.99 -15.01 17.37
C THR A 32 -10.46 -16.44 17.21
N SER A 33 -11.32 -17.39 16.84
CA SER A 33 -10.89 -18.75 16.51
C SER A 33 -10.46 -18.91 15.05
N ASP A 34 -10.46 -17.83 14.25
CA ASP A 34 -10.10 -17.84 12.84
C ASP A 34 -8.82 -17.03 12.57
N PHE A 35 -8.20 -17.29 11.42
CA PHE A 35 -7.19 -16.40 10.87
C PHE A 35 -7.86 -15.12 10.37
N TRP A 36 -7.22 -13.96 10.53
CA TRP A 36 -7.68 -12.68 9.98
C TRP A 36 -6.82 -12.20 8.81
N LEU A 37 -5.73 -12.90 8.55
CA LEU A 37 -4.84 -12.70 7.43
C LEU A 37 -4.57 -14.06 6.81
N SER A 38 -4.66 -14.18 5.49
CA SER A 38 -4.31 -15.42 4.78
C SER A 38 -2.93 -15.90 5.20
N GLU A 39 -2.81 -17.18 5.52
CA GLU A 39 -1.65 -17.73 6.26
C GLU A 39 -0.31 -17.46 5.58
N GLU A 40 -0.25 -17.49 4.25
CA GLU A 40 0.96 -17.19 3.49
C GLU A 40 1.42 -15.74 3.58
N PHE A 41 0.55 -14.80 3.97
CA PHE A 41 0.91 -13.40 4.20
C PHE A 41 1.40 -13.10 5.60
N ILE A 42 1.28 -14.05 6.52
CA ILE A 42 1.88 -13.91 7.84
C ILE A 42 3.40 -13.69 7.67
N SER A 43 3.91 -12.62 8.31
CA SER A 43 5.25 -12.10 8.06
C SER A 43 6.38 -13.14 8.22
N ILE A 44 6.16 -14.14 9.06
CA ILE A 44 7.13 -15.19 9.40
C ILE A 44 6.72 -16.58 8.90
N TYR A 45 5.72 -16.69 8.03
CA TYR A 45 5.12 -17.95 7.57
C TYR A 45 6.15 -19.04 7.18
N ASN A 46 7.20 -18.67 6.45
CA ASN A 46 8.19 -19.63 5.95
C ASN A 46 9.34 -19.92 6.94
N THR A 47 9.33 -19.33 8.15
CA THR A 47 10.42 -19.49 9.12
C THR A 47 10.29 -20.74 9.96
N ALA A 48 11.39 -21.15 10.59
CA ALA A 48 11.40 -22.25 11.55
C ALA A 48 10.58 -21.91 12.80
N GLU A 49 10.63 -20.64 13.22
CA GLU A 49 9.88 -20.11 14.34
C GLU A 49 8.37 -20.24 14.14
N TYR A 50 7.87 -19.90 12.95
CA TYR A 50 6.44 -20.07 12.63
C TYR A 50 6.00 -21.54 12.70
N LYS A 51 6.81 -22.45 12.20
CA LYS A 51 6.51 -23.90 12.20
C LYS A 51 6.38 -24.49 13.59
N GLN A 52 7.05 -23.87 14.58
CA GLN A 52 7.03 -24.28 16.00
C GLN A 52 5.87 -23.68 16.78
N LEU A 53 5.17 -22.66 16.25
CA LEU A 53 4.03 -22.06 16.93
C LEU A 53 2.86 -23.04 17.04
N SER A 54 2.16 -22.98 18.19
CA SER A 54 0.86 -23.62 18.29
C SER A 54 -0.14 -23.00 17.32
N LEU A 55 -1.22 -23.72 16.97
CA LEU A 55 -2.27 -23.20 16.11
C LEU A 55 -2.90 -21.93 16.70
N GLU A 56 -3.06 -21.87 18.01
CA GLU A 56 -3.56 -20.68 18.73
C GLU A 56 -2.65 -19.47 18.53
N ASN A 57 -1.33 -19.64 18.70
CA ASN A 57 -0.37 -18.56 18.48
C ASN A 57 -0.30 -18.12 17.00
N LYS A 58 -0.47 -19.03 16.05
CA LYS A 58 -0.56 -18.69 14.62
C LYS A 58 -1.78 -17.82 14.32
N LYS A 59 -2.94 -18.15 14.88
CA LYS A 59 -4.17 -17.35 14.73
C LYS A 59 -4.03 -15.99 15.41
N THR A 60 -3.49 -15.95 16.63
CA THR A 60 -3.20 -14.71 17.34
C THR A 60 -2.24 -13.81 16.54
N LEU A 61 -1.21 -14.40 15.93
CA LEU A 61 -0.27 -13.68 15.06
C LEU A 61 -0.99 -13.09 13.85
N SER A 62 -1.78 -13.91 13.15
CA SER A 62 -2.58 -13.47 12.00
C SER A 62 -3.49 -12.28 12.34
N GLN A 63 -4.19 -12.32 13.48
CA GLN A 63 -5.08 -11.24 13.94
C GLN A 63 -4.31 -9.95 14.22
N LYS A 64 -3.17 -10.06 14.90
CA LYS A 64 -2.32 -8.89 15.18
C LYS A 64 -1.70 -8.32 13.92
N GLU A 65 -1.27 -9.16 12.99
CA GLU A 65 -0.71 -8.71 11.72
C GLU A 65 -1.77 -8.14 10.77
N PHE A 66 -3.02 -8.57 10.84
CA PHE A 66 -4.10 -7.89 10.13
C PHE A 66 -4.35 -6.48 10.70
N CYS A 67 -4.36 -6.31 12.03
CA CYS A 67 -4.43 -4.98 12.64
C CYS A 67 -3.20 -4.11 12.31
N LEU A 68 -2.02 -4.72 12.19
CA LEU A 68 -0.83 -4.04 11.70
C LEU A 68 -0.98 -3.61 10.23
N LEU A 69 -1.48 -4.48 9.36
CA LEU A 69 -1.80 -4.14 7.96
C LEU A 69 -2.76 -2.94 7.89
N CYS A 70 -3.87 -2.97 8.64
CA CYS A 70 -4.80 -1.85 8.73
C CYS A 70 -4.10 -0.56 9.16
N SER A 71 -3.15 -0.65 10.11
CA SER A 71 -2.39 0.51 10.60
C SER A 71 -1.41 1.06 9.56
N ILE A 72 -0.75 0.17 8.81
CA ILE A 72 0.15 0.51 7.70
C ILE A 72 -0.65 1.23 6.61
N THR A 73 -1.78 0.65 6.20
CA THR A 73 -2.64 1.19 5.14
C THR A 73 -3.16 2.57 5.54
N ALA A 74 -3.84 2.70 6.69
CA ALA A 74 -4.37 3.99 7.14
C ALA A 74 -3.29 5.06 7.33
N THR A 75 -2.07 4.69 7.73
CA THR A 75 -0.96 5.64 7.86
C THR A 75 -0.44 6.07 6.49
N GLY A 76 -0.30 5.13 5.55
CA GLY A 76 0.16 5.41 4.19
C GLY A 76 -0.82 6.31 3.42
N GLU A 77 -2.11 6.05 3.51
CA GLU A 77 -3.17 6.88 2.91
C GLU A 77 -3.20 8.29 3.49
N LYS A 78 -3.08 8.43 4.83
CA LYS A 78 -2.91 9.73 5.46
C LYS A 78 -1.72 10.50 4.85
N GLU A 79 -0.59 9.85 4.65
CA GLU A 79 0.60 10.47 4.06
C GLU A 79 0.41 10.78 2.58
N ALA A 80 -0.28 9.93 1.83
CA ALA A 80 -0.67 10.19 0.44
C ALA A 80 -1.53 11.47 0.34
N ILE A 81 -2.54 11.62 1.21
CA ILE A 81 -3.37 12.84 1.29
C ILE A 81 -2.51 14.06 1.60
N ILE A 82 -1.59 13.98 2.59
CA ILE A 82 -0.69 15.09 2.94
C ILE A 82 0.16 15.52 1.74
N ASN A 83 0.72 14.57 1.00
CA ASN A 83 1.56 14.85 -0.16
C ASN A 83 0.77 15.43 -1.33
N ILE A 84 -0.40 14.86 -1.64
CA ILE A 84 -1.28 15.37 -2.69
C ILE A 84 -1.75 16.80 -2.37
N ASN A 85 -2.03 17.11 -1.10
CA ASN A 85 -2.41 18.47 -0.71
C ASN A 85 -1.35 19.54 -1.00
N LYS A 86 -0.05 19.19 -1.05
CA LYS A 86 1.03 20.13 -1.44
C LYS A 86 0.88 20.64 -2.87
N ILE A 87 0.20 19.91 -3.73
CA ILE A 87 0.08 20.20 -5.17
C ILE A 87 -1.37 20.47 -5.62
N LEU A 88 -2.35 20.15 -4.78
CA LEU A 88 -3.78 20.10 -5.13
C LEU A 88 -4.29 21.39 -5.79
N LEU A 89 -3.89 22.55 -5.29
CA LEU A 89 -4.34 23.86 -5.80
C LEU A 89 -3.42 24.47 -6.86
N LYS A 90 -2.33 23.77 -7.27
CA LYS A 90 -1.43 24.28 -8.31
C LYS A 90 -2.11 24.23 -9.66
N LYS A 91 -2.12 25.38 -10.39
CA LYS A 91 -2.79 25.53 -11.70
C LYS A 91 -2.44 24.43 -12.69
N LYS A 92 -1.20 23.96 -12.72
CA LYS A 92 -0.73 22.89 -13.65
C LYS A 92 -1.42 21.53 -13.42
N TYR A 93 -2.01 21.30 -12.24
CA TYR A 93 -2.74 20.09 -11.86
C TYR A 93 -4.26 20.25 -11.83
N SER A 94 -4.79 21.42 -12.18
CA SER A 94 -6.24 21.71 -12.10
C SER A 94 -7.11 20.72 -12.86
N LYS A 95 -6.61 20.14 -13.95
CA LYS A 95 -7.35 19.14 -14.72
C LYS A 95 -7.54 17.79 -13.99
N TYR A 96 -6.70 17.49 -13.01
CA TYR A 96 -6.83 16.27 -12.20
C TYR A 96 -7.70 16.49 -10.96
N PHE A 97 -7.95 17.75 -10.58
CA PHE A 97 -8.62 18.12 -9.34
C PHE A 97 -9.95 17.39 -9.12
N PRO A 98 -10.87 17.25 -10.09
CA PRO A 98 -12.14 16.56 -9.84
C PRO A 98 -11.97 15.13 -9.36
N TYR A 99 -11.04 14.38 -9.98
CA TYR A 99 -10.78 13.00 -9.55
C TYR A 99 -9.95 12.93 -8.26
N ILE A 100 -8.92 13.79 -8.09
CA ILE A 100 -8.14 13.85 -6.85
C ILE A 100 -9.06 14.14 -5.64
N TYR A 101 -10.07 14.98 -5.81
CA TYR A 101 -11.06 15.23 -4.77
C TYR A 101 -11.80 13.95 -4.36
N ARG A 102 -12.17 13.09 -5.32
CA ARG A 102 -12.80 11.80 -5.06
C ARG A 102 -11.84 10.83 -4.39
N LEU A 103 -10.64 10.72 -4.93
CA LEU A 103 -9.58 9.91 -4.34
C LEU A 103 -9.39 10.26 -2.86
N ILE A 104 -9.21 11.53 -2.51
CA ILE A 104 -9.06 11.94 -1.10
C ILE A 104 -10.27 11.53 -0.24
N GLN A 105 -11.49 11.58 -0.77
CA GLN A 105 -12.68 11.11 -0.04
C GLN A 105 -12.66 9.60 0.20
N GLU A 106 -12.26 8.81 -0.80
CA GLU A 106 -12.11 7.35 -0.71
C GLU A 106 -11.00 7.01 0.30
N GLU A 107 -9.83 7.67 0.26
CA GLU A 107 -8.75 7.46 1.25
C GLU A 107 -9.16 7.82 2.69
N LEU A 108 -9.95 8.87 2.88
CA LEU A 108 -10.49 9.19 4.22
C LEU A 108 -11.43 8.11 4.73
N ASN A 109 -12.22 7.49 3.85
CA ASN A 109 -13.08 6.34 4.20
C ASN A 109 -12.23 5.11 4.57
N HIS A 110 -11.16 4.83 3.84
CA HIS A 110 -10.24 3.74 4.14
C HIS A 110 -9.55 3.95 5.50
N ILE A 111 -9.05 5.17 5.78
CA ILE A 111 -8.46 5.52 7.08
C ILE A 111 -9.47 5.27 8.21
N TYR A 112 -10.72 5.74 8.05
CA TYR A 112 -11.78 5.51 9.04
C TYR A 112 -12.02 4.02 9.26
N MET A 113 -12.19 3.27 8.19
CA MET A 113 -12.50 1.85 8.18
C MET A 113 -11.42 1.03 8.89
N PHE A 114 -10.17 1.16 8.47
CA PHE A 114 -9.06 0.40 9.01
C PHE A 114 -8.69 0.80 10.45
N LYS A 115 -8.76 2.10 10.76
CA LYS A 115 -8.54 2.57 12.12
C LYS A 115 -9.61 2.08 13.08
N THR A 116 -10.89 2.18 12.68
CA THR A 116 -12.03 1.70 13.50
C THR A 116 -11.91 0.22 13.78
N PHE A 117 -11.63 -0.60 12.76
CA PHE A 117 -11.42 -2.03 12.94
C PHE A 117 -10.30 -2.32 13.94
N SER A 118 -9.12 -1.73 13.73
CA SER A 118 -7.94 -2.01 14.56
C SER A 118 -8.14 -1.58 16.02
N GLU A 119 -8.81 -0.45 16.28
CA GLU A 119 -9.08 0.04 17.64
C GLU A 119 -10.19 -0.76 18.34
N LYS A 120 -11.17 -1.27 17.58
CA LYS A 120 -12.28 -2.02 18.15
C LYS A 120 -11.93 -3.48 18.45
N TYR A 121 -11.18 -4.15 17.59
CA TYR A 121 -10.94 -5.60 17.69
C TYR A 121 -9.50 -5.99 18.00
N GLY A 122 -8.58 -5.04 18.03
CA GLY A 122 -7.18 -5.33 18.30
C GLY A 122 -6.39 -4.11 18.75
N THR A 123 -5.35 -3.79 18.00
CA THR A 123 -4.44 -2.67 18.30
C THR A 123 -4.13 -1.91 17.02
N PHE A 124 -4.30 -0.59 17.06
CA PHE A 124 -3.73 0.29 16.03
C PHE A 124 -2.26 0.52 16.34
N TYR A 125 -1.38 -0.04 15.51
CA TYR A 125 0.07 0.01 15.71
C TYR A 125 0.65 1.32 15.17
N PRO A 126 1.52 2.02 15.93
CA PRO A 126 2.22 3.18 15.39
C PRO A 126 3.21 2.75 14.30
N ILE A 127 3.12 3.38 13.12
CA ILE A 127 4.08 3.19 12.04
C ILE A 127 5.18 4.23 12.19
N LEU A 128 6.42 3.74 12.38
CA LEU A 128 7.57 4.59 12.71
C LEU A 128 8.21 5.25 11.48
N TYR A 129 7.94 4.74 10.29
CA TYR A 129 8.54 5.23 9.04
C TYR A 129 7.54 6.08 8.29
N SER A 130 7.87 7.36 8.12
CA SER A 130 7.09 8.29 7.30
C SER A 130 7.48 8.16 5.84
N TYR A 131 6.46 8.13 4.98
CA TYR A 131 6.62 8.22 3.52
C TYR A 131 6.50 9.68 3.05
N ALA A 132 6.05 10.57 3.93
CA ALA A 132 6.00 12.01 3.68
C ALA A 132 7.42 12.57 3.66
N GLN A 133 8.03 12.51 2.51
CA GLN A 133 9.41 12.93 2.31
C GLN A 133 9.52 14.45 2.08
N GLY A 134 10.67 15.00 2.42
CA GLY A 134 11.12 16.29 1.91
C GLY A 134 11.41 16.22 0.40
N ASP A 135 11.99 17.28 -0.13
CA ASP A 135 12.42 17.32 -1.53
C ASP A 135 13.53 16.28 -1.79
N ILE A 136 13.35 15.48 -2.84
CA ILE A 136 14.30 14.45 -3.28
C ILE A 136 15.44 15.10 -4.07
N THR A 137 15.08 16.09 -4.89
CA THR A 137 16.00 16.86 -5.75
C THR A 137 15.73 18.35 -5.62
N LYS A 138 16.53 19.16 -6.30
CA LYS A 138 16.29 20.61 -6.42
C LYS A 138 15.17 20.93 -7.41
N SER A 139 14.83 20.01 -8.30
CA SER A 139 13.75 20.17 -9.28
C SER A 139 12.38 19.96 -8.63
N GLN A 140 11.58 21.03 -8.65
CA GLN A 140 10.21 20.94 -8.16
C GLN A 140 9.35 19.97 -8.99
N ASP A 141 9.59 19.91 -10.30
CA ASP A 141 8.82 19.02 -11.19
C ASP A 141 9.10 17.55 -10.87
N ILE A 142 10.34 17.18 -10.53
CA ILE A 142 10.68 15.82 -10.11
C ILE A 142 10.09 15.51 -8.74
N ASN A 143 10.16 16.43 -7.78
CA ASN A 143 9.58 16.23 -6.46
C ASN A 143 8.06 16.02 -6.53
N GLU A 144 7.39 16.77 -7.40
CA GLU A 144 5.95 16.62 -7.62
C GLU A 144 5.59 15.33 -8.40
N LEU A 145 6.41 14.91 -9.38
CA LEU A 145 6.28 13.62 -10.02
C LEU A 145 6.40 12.49 -9.00
N ALA A 146 7.39 12.57 -8.11
CA ALA A 146 7.61 11.57 -7.07
C ALA A 146 6.40 11.38 -6.15
N ILE A 147 5.60 12.42 -5.87
CA ILE A 147 4.35 12.30 -5.10
C ILE A 147 3.41 11.29 -5.76
N PHE A 148 3.20 11.39 -7.07
CA PHE A 148 2.31 10.48 -7.80
C PHE A 148 2.91 9.08 -7.98
N VAL A 149 4.23 8.98 -8.11
CA VAL A 149 4.90 7.67 -8.22
C VAL A 149 4.88 6.93 -6.88
N HIS A 150 5.11 7.63 -5.76
CA HIS A 150 4.98 7.03 -4.42
C HIS A 150 3.56 6.52 -4.16
N LEU A 151 2.54 7.35 -4.46
CA LEU A 151 1.15 6.92 -4.38
C LEU A 151 0.93 5.65 -5.19
N LEU A 152 1.30 5.65 -6.48
CA LEU A 152 1.14 4.50 -7.37
C LEU A 152 1.80 3.23 -6.83
N ILE A 153 3.03 3.33 -6.31
CA ILE A 153 3.74 2.17 -5.74
C ILE A 153 3.01 1.66 -4.50
N PHE A 154 2.55 2.56 -3.64
CA PHE A 154 1.83 2.21 -2.42
C PHE A 154 0.53 1.45 -2.74
N GLU A 155 -0.29 1.97 -3.66
CA GLU A 155 -1.53 1.37 -4.12
C GLU A 155 -1.31 -0.01 -4.77
N GLU A 156 -0.34 -0.12 -5.69
CA GLU A 156 -0.07 -1.37 -6.40
C GLU A 156 0.47 -2.47 -5.49
N VAL A 157 1.24 -2.13 -4.45
CA VAL A 157 1.73 -3.10 -3.47
C VAL A 157 0.62 -3.50 -2.49
N GLY A 158 -0.17 -2.53 -2.02
CA GLY A 158 -1.32 -2.78 -1.13
C GLY A 158 -2.39 -3.65 -1.77
N ASP A 159 -2.71 -3.42 -3.04
CA ASP A 159 -3.67 -4.19 -3.83
C ASP A 159 -3.33 -5.69 -3.93
N ILE A 160 -2.06 -6.07 -3.83
CA ILE A 160 -1.66 -7.48 -3.82
C ILE A 160 -2.27 -8.21 -2.61
N MET A 161 -2.15 -7.63 -1.41
CA MET A 161 -2.66 -8.25 -0.18
C MET A 161 -4.19 -8.26 -0.15
N ASN A 162 -4.82 -7.16 -0.58
CA ASN A 162 -6.29 -7.06 -0.64
C ASN A 162 -6.91 -8.16 -1.49
N ASN A 163 -6.35 -8.45 -2.67
CA ASN A 163 -6.87 -9.49 -3.56
C ASN A 163 -6.88 -10.87 -2.90
N PHE A 164 -5.83 -11.21 -2.16
CA PHE A 164 -5.78 -12.49 -1.44
C PHE A 164 -6.87 -12.58 -0.38
N MET A 165 -7.06 -11.52 0.40
CA MET A 165 -8.05 -11.53 1.48
C MET A 165 -9.49 -11.54 0.96
N VAL A 166 -9.74 -10.93 -0.22
CA VAL A 166 -11.05 -11.01 -0.87
C VAL A 166 -11.40 -12.42 -1.31
N GLU A 167 -10.41 -13.16 -1.84
CA GLU A 167 -10.57 -14.51 -2.39
C GLU A 167 -10.57 -15.61 -1.31
N ASP A 168 -10.06 -15.34 -0.10
CA ASP A 168 -9.93 -16.31 0.98
C ASP A 168 -11.24 -16.40 1.80
N GLU A 169 -12.10 -17.35 1.43
CA GLU A 169 -13.39 -17.59 2.10
C GLU A 169 -13.26 -18.10 3.56
N THR A 170 -12.06 -18.47 4.00
CA THR A 170 -11.80 -18.92 5.37
C THR A 170 -11.64 -17.78 6.37
N LEU A 171 -11.48 -16.54 5.88
CA LEU A 171 -11.37 -15.35 6.71
C LEU A 171 -12.76 -14.87 7.18
N PRO A 172 -12.84 -14.22 8.36
CA PRO A 172 -14.09 -13.62 8.84
C PRO A 172 -14.71 -12.66 7.83
N GLU A 173 -16.04 -12.60 7.77
CA GLU A 173 -16.76 -11.80 6.79
C GLU A 173 -16.37 -10.32 6.86
N LEU A 174 -16.33 -9.73 8.06
CA LEU A 174 -15.93 -8.33 8.22
C LEU A 174 -14.53 -8.05 7.66
N VAL A 175 -13.55 -8.94 7.86
CA VAL A 175 -12.19 -8.81 7.29
C VAL A 175 -12.24 -8.79 5.77
N ARG A 176 -13.03 -9.68 5.18
CA ARG A 176 -13.24 -9.76 3.72
C ARG A 176 -13.95 -8.53 3.17
N VAL A 177 -14.98 -8.04 3.86
CA VAL A 177 -15.72 -6.82 3.48
C VAL A 177 -14.79 -5.61 3.44
N LEU A 178 -13.96 -5.41 4.47
CA LEU A 178 -12.96 -4.32 4.48
C LEU A 178 -12.03 -4.41 3.27
N SER A 179 -11.52 -5.61 2.99
CA SER A 179 -10.62 -5.84 1.86
C SER A 179 -11.32 -5.65 0.51
N GLN A 180 -12.61 -6.02 0.38
CA GLN A 180 -13.41 -5.83 -0.84
C GLN A 180 -13.65 -4.36 -1.15
N VAL A 181 -14.04 -3.57 -0.14
CA VAL A 181 -14.26 -2.14 -0.30
C VAL A 181 -12.98 -1.47 -0.75
N HIS A 182 -11.88 -1.71 -0.05
CA HIS A 182 -10.56 -1.16 -0.38
C HIS A 182 -10.14 -1.56 -1.81
N ASN A 183 -10.14 -2.86 -2.14
CA ASN A 183 -9.76 -3.36 -3.46
C ASN A 183 -10.56 -2.75 -4.62
N ALA A 184 -11.86 -2.51 -4.41
CA ALA A 184 -12.72 -1.90 -5.43
C ALA A 184 -12.28 -0.47 -5.76
N ASP A 185 -11.81 0.30 -4.78
CA ASP A 185 -11.33 1.66 -4.96
C ASP A 185 -9.91 1.69 -5.54
N GLU A 186 -9.00 0.82 -5.04
CA GLU A 186 -7.61 0.72 -5.48
C GLU A 186 -7.45 0.50 -6.98
N SER A 187 -8.32 -0.27 -7.59
CA SER A 187 -8.29 -0.48 -9.05
C SER A 187 -8.42 0.83 -9.84
N ARG A 188 -9.18 1.83 -9.32
CA ARG A 188 -9.32 3.16 -9.90
C ARG A 188 -8.12 4.04 -9.57
N HIS A 189 -7.60 3.98 -8.33
CA HIS A 189 -6.43 4.73 -7.87
C HIS A 189 -5.18 4.34 -8.67
N ILE A 190 -4.92 3.05 -8.86
CA ILE A 190 -3.83 2.52 -9.70
C ILE A 190 -3.97 3.01 -11.14
N SER A 191 -5.19 2.90 -11.69
CA SER A 191 -5.47 3.32 -13.07
C SER A 191 -5.24 4.83 -13.26
N PHE A 192 -5.65 5.65 -12.30
CA PHE A 192 -5.38 7.09 -12.23
C PHE A 192 -3.88 7.36 -12.10
N GLY A 193 -3.21 6.74 -11.13
CA GLY A 193 -1.79 6.94 -10.85
C GLY A 193 -0.92 6.69 -12.09
N ARG A 194 -1.10 5.53 -12.76
CA ARG A 194 -0.37 5.22 -14.00
C ARG A 194 -0.61 6.27 -15.08
N LYS A 195 -1.84 6.73 -15.25
CA LYS A 195 -2.17 7.71 -16.28
C LYS A 195 -1.60 9.09 -15.99
N VAL A 196 -1.64 9.53 -14.75
CA VAL A 196 -1.12 10.84 -14.32
C VAL A 196 0.40 10.86 -14.39
N VAL A 197 1.07 9.81 -13.92
CA VAL A 197 2.53 9.68 -14.02
C VAL A 197 2.99 9.84 -15.46
N LEU A 198 2.35 9.15 -16.42
CA LEU A 198 2.66 9.29 -17.83
C LEU A 198 2.41 10.71 -18.38
N ASP A 199 1.31 11.34 -17.99
CA ASP A 199 0.97 12.69 -18.47
C ASP A 199 1.92 13.76 -17.90
N ILE A 200 2.44 13.56 -16.69
CA ILE A 200 3.45 14.46 -16.10
C ILE A 200 4.80 14.22 -16.78
N LEU A 201 5.26 12.96 -16.88
CA LEU A 201 6.52 12.60 -17.53
C LEU A 201 6.63 13.18 -18.94
N ASN A 202 5.58 13.01 -19.76
CA ASN A 202 5.57 13.53 -21.13
C ASN A 202 5.73 15.06 -21.23
N LYS A 203 5.53 15.79 -20.12
CA LYS A 203 5.71 17.25 -20.11
C LYS A 203 7.08 17.70 -19.62
N ILE A 204 7.70 16.89 -18.77
CA ILE A 204 8.93 17.30 -18.08
C ILE A 204 10.17 16.56 -18.57
N GLN A 205 10.02 15.39 -19.22
CA GLN A 205 11.15 14.51 -19.58
C GLN A 205 12.28 15.19 -20.34
N ASP A 206 11.96 16.13 -21.25
CA ASP A 206 12.96 16.83 -22.06
C ASP A 206 13.75 17.88 -21.25
N ASN A 207 13.29 18.22 -20.06
CA ASN A 207 13.88 19.24 -19.19
C ASN A 207 14.51 18.67 -17.91
N ILE A 208 14.49 17.34 -17.74
CA ILE A 208 15.07 16.69 -16.56
C ILE A 208 16.58 16.56 -16.73
N ALA A 209 17.37 17.10 -15.79
CA ALA A 209 18.80 16.86 -15.75
C ALA A 209 19.11 15.39 -15.42
N SER A 210 20.11 14.80 -16.09
CA SER A 210 20.45 13.38 -15.90
C SER A 210 20.75 13.03 -14.44
N GLU A 211 21.41 13.92 -13.69
CA GLU A 211 21.72 13.71 -12.27
C GLU A 211 20.46 13.64 -11.40
N GLU A 212 19.47 14.48 -11.69
CA GLU A 212 18.21 14.49 -10.96
C GLU A 212 17.38 13.24 -11.26
N LEU A 213 17.40 12.78 -12.51
CA LEU A 213 16.75 11.52 -12.88
C LEU A 213 17.38 10.32 -12.15
N ILE A 214 18.71 10.24 -12.11
CA ILE A 214 19.44 9.19 -11.37
C ILE A 214 19.07 9.24 -9.88
N THR A 215 19.02 10.44 -9.29
CA THR A 215 18.64 10.61 -7.89
C THR A 215 17.21 10.11 -7.62
N LEU A 216 16.26 10.43 -8.51
CA LEU A 216 14.90 9.93 -8.44
C LEU A 216 14.85 8.40 -8.54
N GLN A 217 15.59 7.82 -9.51
CA GLN A 217 15.64 6.37 -9.69
C GLN A 217 16.15 5.64 -8.45
N ILE A 218 17.27 6.07 -7.89
CA ILE A 218 17.82 5.50 -6.65
C ILE A 218 16.82 5.59 -5.50
N HIS A 219 16.15 6.74 -5.38
CA HIS A 219 15.15 6.96 -4.35
C HIS A 219 13.95 6.01 -4.51
N LEU A 220 13.41 5.87 -5.73
CA LEU A 220 12.26 5.00 -5.99
C LEU A 220 12.60 3.52 -5.83
N GLU A 221 13.78 3.08 -6.26
CA GLU A 221 14.25 1.71 -6.05
C GLU A 221 14.36 1.41 -4.55
N SER A 222 14.97 2.30 -3.78
CA SER A 222 15.01 2.17 -2.31
C SER A 222 13.63 2.17 -1.68
N PHE A 223 12.72 3.01 -2.17
CA PHE A 223 11.33 3.05 -1.70
C PHE A 223 10.62 1.72 -1.93
N ILE A 224 10.75 1.12 -3.12
CA ILE A 224 10.16 -0.17 -3.45
C ILE A 224 10.72 -1.27 -2.54
N ASP A 225 12.05 -1.37 -2.45
CA ASP A 225 12.72 -2.45 -1.72
C ASP A 225 12.49 -2.39 -0.19
N THR A 226 12.01 -1.27 0.32
CA THR A 226 11.78 -1.11 1.76
C THR A 226 10.33 -1.28 2.20
N ARG A 227 9.39 -1.48 1.26
CA ARG A 227 7.94 -1.58 1.57
C ARG A 227 7.56 -2.70 2.53
N HIS A 228 8.30 -3.80 2.51
CA HIS A 228 8.07 -4.94 3.40
C HIS A 228 8.38 -4.67 4.89
N ARG A 229 9.20 -3.65 5.20
CA ARG A 229 9.78 -3.45 6.55
C ARG A 229 8.73 -3.20 7.63
N ASP A 230 7.64 -2.55 7.29
CA ASP A 230 6.59 -2.20 8.24
C ASP A 230 5.78 -3.42 8.68
N PHE A 231 5.79 -4.51 7.90
CA PHE A 231 5.13 -5.77 8.23
C PHE A 231 5.84 -6.59 9.33
N PHE A 232 7.10 -6.29 9.63
CA PHE A 232 7.85 -6.97 10.68
C PHE A 232 7.82 -6.17 11.98
N ASN A 233 6.92 -6.54 12.90
CA ASN A 233 6.68 -5.80 14.14
C ASN A 233 7.24 -6.52 15.37
N ILE A 234 8.18 -5.88 16.08
CA ILE A 234 8.86 -6.45 17.26
C ILE A 234 7.86 -6.77 18.38
N GLU A 235 6.89 -5.88 18.63
CA GLU A 235 5.96 -6.06 19.76
C GLU A 235 5.00 -7.22 19.50
N ILE A 236 4.63 -7.44 18.24
CA ILE A 236 3.84 -8.62 17.85
C ILE A 236 4.63 -9.90 18.12
N TYR A 237 5.90 -9.95 17.69
CA TYR A 237 6.75 -11.13 17.89
C TYR A 237 7.00 -11.43 19.37
N LYS A 238 7.23 -10.41 20.18
CA LYS A 238 7.33 -10.56 21.65
C LYS A 238 6.06 -11.18 22.23
N SER A 239 4.90 -10.72 21.77
CA SER A 239 3.61 -11.14 22.33
C SER A 239 3.25 -12.60 22.05
N ILE A 240 3.87 -13.24 21.06
CA ILE A 240 3.71 -14.66 20.73
C ILE A 240 4.90 -15.52 21.20
N GLY A 241 5.78 -14.96 22.01
CA GLY A 241 6.88 -15.68 22.66
C GLY A 241 8.14 -15.87 21.80
N ILE A 242 8.33 -15.08 20.72
CA ILE A 242 9.60 -15.13 19.98
C ILE A 242 10.71 -14.46 20.80
N GLU A 243 11.66 -15.27 21.24
CA GLU A 243 12.84 -14.81 21.95
C GLU A 243 13.70 -13.91 21.06
N ASN A 244 14.36 -12.92 21.65
CA ASN A 244 15.24 -11.98 20.97
C ASN A 244 14.60 -11.36 19.70
N SER A 245 13.32 -10.97 19.80
CA SER A 245 12.49 -10.47 18.70
C SER A 245 13.11 -9.27 17.96
N PHE A 246 13.98 -8.48 18.59
CA PHE A 246 14.73 -7.41 17.92
C PHE A 246 15.71 -7.97 16.87
N ASN A 247 16.56 -8.92 17.22
CA ASN A 247 17.50 -9.52 16.27
C ASN A 247 16.79 -10.37 15.25
N PHE A 248 15.70 -11.03 15.63
CA PHE A 248 14.83 -11.77 14.71
C PHE A 248 14.25 -10.85 13.63
N ARG A 249 13.64 -9.73 14.03
CA ARG A 249 13.16 -8.70 13.07
C ARG A 249 14.28 -8.18 12.18
N LYS A 250 15.44 -7.85 12.77
CA LYS A 250 16.60 -7.34 12.00
C LYS A 250 17.00 -8.31 10.90
N LYS A 251 17.05 -9.62 11.20
CA LYS A 251 17.32 -10.67 10.21
C LYS A 251 16.27 -10.68 9.10
N LEU A 252 14.97 -10.71 9.46
CA LEU A 252 13.87 -10.71 8.50
C LEU A 252 13.94 -9.51 7.55
N VAL A 253 14.18 -8.31 8.06
CA VAL A 253 14.30 -7.09 7.25
C VAL A 253 15.48 -7.14 6.29
N LEU A 254 16.59 -7.78 6.68
CA LEU A 254 17.78 -7.91 5.82
C LEU A 254 17.65 -9.03 4.78
N GLU A 255 16.85 -10.05 5.06
CA GLU A 255 16.65 -11.22 4.18
C GLU A 255 15.50 -11.02 3.19
N ASN A 256 14.69 -10.01 3.37
CA ASN A 256 13.52 -9.72 2.53
C ASN A 256 13.60 -8.36 1.84
N ASP A 257 12.81 -8.21 0.79
CA ASP A 257 12.57 -6.99 0.04
C ASP A 257 11.20 -7.08 -0.65
N ILE A 258 11.03 -6.46 -1.84
CA ILE A 258 9.77 -6.52 -2.60
C ILE A 258 9.33 -7.96 -2.92
N GLU A 259 10.24 -8.94 -2.97
CA GLU A 259 9.87 -10.35 -3.16
C GLU A 259 9.02 -10.91 -2.02
N TYR A 260 9.07 -10.28 -0.83
CA TYR A 260 8.17 -10.62 0.28
C TYR A 260 6.70 -10.71 -0.15
N PHE A 261 6.27 -9.85 -1.09
CA PHE A 261 4.90 -9.82 -1.58
C PHE A 261 4.61 -10.86 -2.68
N ILE A 262 5.63 -11.61 -3.14
CA ILE A 262 5.44 -12.68 -4.14
C ILE A 262 5.08 -13.98 -3.43
N LYS A 263 3.79 -14.29 -3.37
CA LYS A 263 3.27 -15.50 -2.72
C LYS A 263 2.81 -16.55 -3.73
N ASN A 264 2.42 -16.12 -4.92
CA ASN A 264 1.98 -16.99 -6.02
C ASN A 264 2.21 -16.31 -7.38
N GLU A 265 1.81 -16.95 -8.47
CA GLU A 265 1.98 -16.41 -9.83
C GLU A 265 1.18 -15.12 -10.06
N GLN A 266 0.05 -14.91 -9.38
CA GLN A 266 -0.75 -13.69 -9.52
C GLN A 266 -0.03 -12.49 -8.87
N SER A 267 0.44 -12.62 -7.63
CA SER A 267 1.21 -11.57 -6.94
C SER A 267 2.51 -11.26 -7.69
N LYS A 268 3.21 -12.29 -8.18
CA LYS A 268 4.40 -12.13 -9.03
C LYS A 268 4.10 -11.32 -10.29
N LYS A 269 2.99 -11.63 -10.98
CA LYS A 269 2.57 -10.90 -12.17
C LYS A 269 2.29 -9.43 -11.87
N LYS A 270 1.66 -9.11 -10.73
CA LYS A 270 1.39 -7.72 -10.30
C LYS A 270 2.70 -6.97 -10.05
N ILE A 271 3.61 -7.53 -9.23
CA ILE A 271 4.93 -6.92 -8.97
C ILE A 271 5.69 -6.67 -10.27
N LEU A 272 5.77 -7.68 -11.15
CA LEU A 272 6.45 -7.52 -12.44
C LEU A 272 5.78 -6.48 -13.33
N SER A 273 4.46 -6.31 -13.27
CA SER A 273 3.72 -5.28 -14.01
C SER A 273 4.12 -3.87 -13.55
N LEU A 274 4.19 -3.64 -12.22
CA LEU A 274 4.64 -2.40 -11.63
C LEU A 274 6.08 -2.08 -12.04
N LEU A 275 7.01 -3.01 -11.81
CA LEU A 275 8.44 -2.81 -12.10
C LEU A 275 8.68 -2.55 -13.60
N LYS A 276 8.00 -3.29 -14.49
CA LYS A 276 8.08 -3.07 -15.94
C LYS A 276 7.52 -1.71 -16.34
N PHE A 277 6.44 -1.26 -15.71
CA PHE A 277 5.89 0.08 -15.93
C PHE A 277 6.90 1.17 -15.53
N LEU A 278 7.50 1.06 -14.35
CA LEU A 278 8.49 2.01 -13.86
C LEU A 278 9.75 2.02 -14.73
N LYS A 279 10.30 0.85 -15.09
CA LYS A 279 11.48 0.73 -15.95
C LYS A 279 11.24 1.30 -17.36
N LYS A 280 10.09 0.95 -17.98
CA LYS A 280 9.72 1.45 -19.31
C LYS A 280 9.66 2.99 -19.35
N ASN A 281 9.37 3.62 -18.25
CA ASN A 281 9.22 5.07 -18.13
C ASN A 281 10.44 5.75 -17.49
N ASN A 282 11.58 5.06 -17.41
CA ASN A 282 12.84 5.54 -16.83
C ASN A 282 12.70 6.03 -15.36
N LEU A 283 11.73 5.52 -14.61
CA LEU A 283 11.54 5.84 -13.20
C LEU A 283 12.39 4.97 -12.27
N ILE A 284 12.86 3.82 -12.77
CA ILE A 284 13.89 2.99 -12.16
C ILE A 284 14.90 2.61 -13.23
N SER A 285 16.16 2.39 -12.85
CA SER A 285 17.22 2.05 -13.81
C SER A 285 17.19 0.56 -14.13
N ASN A 286 17.28 -0.27 -13.10
CA ASN A 286 17.24 -1.72 -13.21
C ASN A 286 16.78 -2.33 -11.89
N HIS A 287 16.05 -3.43 -11.97
CA HIS A 287 15.68 -4.19 -10.80
C HIS A 287 15.90 -5.68 -11.10
N ARG A 288 16.46 -6.44 -10.16
CA ARG A 288 16.83 -7.85 -10.35
C ARG A 288 15.71 -8.74 -10.86
N LEU A 289 14.44 -8.41 -10.55
CA LEU A 289 13.28 -9.18 -11.01
C LEU A 289 12.89 -8.92 -12.47
N ILE A 290 13.50 -7.91 -13.13
CA ILE A 290 13.22 -7.52 -14.52
C ILE A 290 14.49 -7.29 -15.33
N SER A 291 15.63 -7.75 -14.82
CA SER A 291 16.94 -7.70 -15.53
C SER A 291 16.96 -8.58 -16.76
#